data_084e1a44d53a0d22ff9b403fe0909296
#
_entry.id   084e1a44d53a0d22ff9b403fe0909296
#
_cell.length_a   1.000
_cell.length_b   1.000
_cell.length_c   1.000
_cell.angle_alpha   90.00
_cell.angle_beta   90.00
_cell.angle_gamma   90.00
#
_symmetry.space_group_name_H-M   'P 1'
#
loop_
_entity.id
_entity.type
_entity.pdbx_description
1 polymer ?
#
loop_
_entity_poly.entity_id
_entity_poly.type
_entity_poly.pdbx_seq_one_letter_code
_entity_poly.pdbx_strand_id
1 'polypeptide(L)' 'MTMARTAIKEVWVARDGDGDLFAYEFKPFYVEGFGGIWMAPRGAYYKVKNLLFEHLKYDDEPIKAKILSTNLERLT' A
#
# COMPACT_ATOMS: atom_id res chain seq x y z
N MET A 1 -16.04 -20.66 17.57
CA MET A 1 -16.08 -20.19 16.91
C MET A 1 -15.21 -19.77 16.26
N THR A 2 -14.91 -19.73 15.73
CA THR A 2 -14.16 -19.19 15.29
C THR A 2 -14.26 -18.46 14.53
N MET A 3 -14.03 -17.94 14.20
CA MET A 3 -14.21 -17.09 13.47
C MET A 3 -13.31 -16.82 12.65
N ALA A 4 -13.57 -16.67 11.57
CA ALA A 4 -12.72 -16.14 10.69
C ALA A 4 -12.35 -14.90 11.15
N ARG A 5 -11.25 -14.52 11.02
CA ARG A 5 -10.99 -13.35 11.40
C ARG A 5 -10.37 -12.65 10.39
N THR A 6 -10.72 -11.45 10.25
CA THR A 6 -10.10 -10.48 9.38
C THR A 6 -9.22 -9.63 10.24
N ALA A 7 -7.97 -9.77 10.09
CA ALA A 7 -7.03 -8.99 10.87
C ALA A 7 -6.94 -7.58 10.29
N ILE A 8 -6.76 -6.60 11.17
CA ILE A 8 -6.49 -5.24 10.76
C ILE A 8 -4.98 -5.05 10.77
N LYS A 9 -4.44 -4.59 9.66
CA LYS A 9 -3.02 -4.31 9.55
C LYS A 9 -2.78 -2.82 9.47
N GLU A 10 -1.75 -2.37 10.16
CA GLU A 10 -1.30 -0.99 10.05
C GLU A 10 -0.17 -0.95 9.06
N VAL A 11 -0.32 -0.17 8.01
CA VAL A 11 0.60 -0.17 6.89
C VAL A 11 0.81 1.25 6.40
N TRP A 12 1.81 1.43 5.57
CA TRP A 12 2.02 2.65 4.81
C TRP A 12 1.40 2.45 3.44
N VAL A 13 0.66 3.45 2.95
CA VAL A 13 0.00 3.34 1.66
C VAL A 13 0.55 4.41 0.74
N ALA A 14 0.86 4.04 -0.49
CA ALA A 14 1.34 4.98 -1.49
C ALA A 14 0.84 4.57 -2.87
N ARG A 15 0.67 5.56 -3.75
CA ARG A 15 0.17 5.32 -5.09
C ARG A 15 1.28 5.58 -6.09
N ASP A 16 1.44 4.66 -7.03
CA ASP A 16 2.42 4.82 -8.10
C ASP A 16 1.86 5.71 -9.20
N GLY A 17 2.74 6.16 -10.07
CA GLY A 17 2.36 7.08 -11.14
C GLY A 17 1.34 6.51 -12.11
N ASP A 18 1.24 5.19 -12.22
CA ASP A 18 0.27 4.56 -13.08
C ASP A 18 -1.10 4.39 -12.43
N GLY A 19 -1.23 4.81 -11.18
CA GLY A 19 -2.51 4.72 -10.46
C GLY A 19 -2.62 3.52 -9.56
N ASP A 20 -1.67 2.61 -9.59
CA ASP A 20 -1.72 1.43 -8.74
C ASP A 20 -1.39 1.80 -7.30
N LEU A 21 -2.13 1.19 -6.38
CA LEU A 21 -2.01 1.49 -4.97
C LEU A 21 -1.40 0.30 -4.25
N PHE A 22 -0.43 0.58 -3.38
CA PHE A 22 0.24 -0.48 -2.63
C PHE A 22 0.35 -0.11 -1.16
N ALA A 23 0.36 -1.15 -0.32
CA ALA A 23 0.57 -1.01 1.11
C ALA A 23 1.90 -1.65 1.46
N TYR A 24 2.63 -1.04 2.38
CA TYR A 24 3.99 -1.43 2.73
C TYR A 24 4.11 -1.60 4.23
N GLU A 25 4.86 -2.60 4.66
CA GLU A 25 5.13 -2.78 6.08
C GLU A 25 5.98 -1.64 6.64
N PHE A 26 6.92 -1.15 5.84
CA PHE A 26 7.80 -0.06 6.25
C PHE A 26 7.64 1.08 5.26
N LYS A 27 7.87 2.31 5.71
CA LYS A 27 7.64 3.47 4.87
C LYS A 27 8.41 3.33 3.56
N PRO A 28 7.73 3.43 2.42
CA PRO A 28 8.40 3.30 1.13
C PRO A 28 9.14 4.59 0.78
N PHE A 29 10.02 4.49 -0.20
CA PHE A 29 10.73 5.66 -0.71
C PHE A 29 10.39 5.83 -2.19
N TYR A 30 10.48 7.07 -2.65
CA TYR A 30 10.06 7.42 -3.98
C TYR A 30 11.25 7.30 -4.95
N VAL A 31 10.99 6.76 -6.13
CA VAL A 31 12.00 6.64 -7.17
C VAL A 31 11.48 7.36 -8.40
N GLU A 32 12.20 8.41 -8.82
CA GLU A 32 11.88 9.08 -10.06
C GLU A 32 12.44 8.26 -11.20
N GLY A 33 12.02 8.57 -12.38
CA GLY A 33 12.65 7.96 -13.54
C GLY A 33 11.85 6.82 -14.16
N PHE A 34 10.87 6.29 -13.47
CA PHE A 34 10.02 5.25 -14.03
C PHE A 34 8.57 5.68 -13.94
N GLY A 35 8.30 6.96 -14.17
CA GLY A 35 6.94 7.46 -14.08
C GLY A 35 6.50 7.71 -12.66
N GLY A 36 7.42 7.56 -11.71
CA GLY A 36 7.10 7.81 -10.30
C GLY A 36 6.59 6.56 -9.63
N ILE A 37 7.47 5.82 -8.98
CA ILE A 37 7.07 4.63 -8.24
C ILE A 37 7.59 4.71 -6.82
N TRP A 38 6.88 4.04 -5.92
CA TRP A 38 7.30 3.89 -4.54
C TRP A 38 7.87 2.50 -4.37
N MET A 39 8.94 2.36 -3.64
CA MET A 39 9.60 1.08 -3.46
C MET A 39 9.73 0.76 -2.00
N ALA A 40 9.55 -0.52 -1.68
CA ALA A 40 9.71 -0.99 -0.32
C ALA A 40 11.18 -1.06 0.02
N PRO A 41 11.60 -0.48 1.15
CA PRO A 41 12.98 -0.62 1.57
C PRO A 41 13.28 -2.03 2.02
N ARG A 42 12.28 -2.70 2.58
CA ARG A 42 12.38 -4.08 3.04
C ARG A 42 10.97 -4.52 3.44
N GLY A 43 10.84 -5.79 3.77
CA GLY A 43 9.58 -6.32 4.25
C GLY A 43 8.62 -6.59 3.11
N ALA A 44 7.42 -6.91 3.48
CA ALA A 44 6.40 -7.27 2.50
C ALA A 44 5.69 -6.02 1.98
N TYR A 45 5.18 -6.12 0.78
CA TYR A 45 4.25 -5.11 0.28
C TYR A 45 3.08 -5.82 -0.36
N TYR A 46 1.97 -5.10 -0.49
CA TYR A 46 0.70 -5.71 -0.86
C TYR A 46 0.00 -4.84 -1.89
N LYS A 47 -0.63 -5.50 -2.86
CA LYS A 47 -1.48 -4.77 -3.78
C LYS A 47 -2.79 -4.45 -3.08
N VAL A 48 -3.25 -3.21 -3.24
CA VAL A 48 -4.47 -2.74 -2.63
C VAL A 48 -5.39 -2.31 -3.76
N LYS A 49 -6.69 -2.41 -3.56
CA LYS A 49 -7.64 -1.98 -4.58
C LYS A 49 -7.42 -0.52 -4.90
N ASN A 50 -7.30 -0.21 -6.18
CA ASN A 50 -6.96 1.15 -6.61
C ASN A 50 -8.02 2.18 -6.23
N LEU A 51 -9.25 1.75 -5.97
CA LEU A 51 -10.32 2.67 -5.59
C LEU A 51 -10.24 3.12 -4.14
N LEU A 52 -9.43 2.46 -3.33
CA LEU A 52 -9.26 2.91 -1.95
C LEU A 52 -8.37 4.13 -1.94
N PHE A 53 -8.59 4.99 -0.97
CA PHE A 53 -7.79 6.21 -0.79
C PHE A 53 -7.74 7.04 -2.07
N GLU A 54 -8.91 7.34 -2.63
CA GLU A 54 -8.99 8.01 -3.93
C GLU A 54 -8.25 9.32 -3.98
N HIS A 55 -8.14 10.01 -2.86
CA HIS A 55 -7.50 11.32 -2.85
C HIS A 55 -5.99 11.24 -2.73
N LEU A 56 -5.44 10.05 -2.52
CA LEU A 56 -4.00 9.88 -2.43
C LEU A 56 -3.43 9.77 -3.83
N LYS A 57 -2.56 10.68 -4.19
CA LYS A 57 -1.97 10.74 -5.53
C LYS A 57 -0.52 10.27 -5.48
N TYR A 58 0.04 10.03 -6.66
CA TYR A 58 1.38 9.45 -6.74
C TYR A 58 2.45 10.37 -6.17
N ASP A 59 2.23 11.68 -6.19
CA ASP A 59 3.20 12.62 -5.67
C ASP A 59 2.91 13.01 -4.22
N ASP A 60 1.92 12.39 -3.59
CA ASP A 60 1.67 12.62 -2.18
C ASP A 60 2.58 11.74 -1.34
N GLU A 61 2.92 12.21 -0.15
CA GLU A 61 3.67 11.40 0.80
C GLU A 61 2.85 10.17 1.19
N PRO A 62 3.52 9.04 1.45
CA PRO A 62 2.80 7.88 1.95
C PRO A 62 2.08 8.19 3.25
N ILE A 63 0.94 7.55 3.46
CA ILE A 63 0.16 7.75 4.66
C ILE A 63 0.09 6.46 5.46
N LYS A 64 0.00 6.60 6.77
CA LYS A 64 -0.24 5.46 7.63
C LYS A 64 -1.72 5.17 7.59
N ALA A 65 -2.07 3.90 7.44
CA ALA A 65 -3.46 3.50 7.37
C ALA A 65 -3.66 2.14 8.00
N LYS A 66 -4.86 1.89 8.44
CA LYS A 66 -5.26 0.57 8.92
C LYS A 66 -6.16 -0.02 7.86
N ILE A 67 -5.81 -1.20 7.39
CA ILE A 67 -6.53 -1.84 6.31
C ILE A 67 -6.88 -3.26 6.74
N LEU A 68 -8.07 -3.69 6.40
CA LEU A 68 -8.47 -5.07 6.63
C LEU A 68 -7.65 -5.98 5.74
N SER A 69 -7.20 -7.09 6.28
CA SER A 69 -6.31 -7.98 5.54
C SER A 69 -6.97 -8.54 4.29
N THR A 70 -8.30 -8.58 4.25
CA THR A 70 -8.99 -9.05 3.06
C THR A 70 -8.84 -8.10 1.88
N ASN A 71 -8.39 -6.88 2.11
CA ASN A 71 -8.18 -5.91 1.04
C ASN A 71 -6.77 -5.92 0.50
N LEU A 72 -5.94 -6.85 0.98
CA LEU A 72 -4.53 -6.89 0.61
C LEU A 72 -4.22 -8.18 -0.12
N GLU A 73 -3.34 -8.08 -1.10
CA GLU A 73 -2.84 -9.24 -1.81
C GLU A 73 -1.32 -9.18 -1.73
N ARG A 74 -0.74 -10.13 -1.02
CA ARG A 74 0.70 -10.09 -0.77
C ARG A 74 1.46 -10.41 -2.03
N LEU A 75 2.47 -9.62 -2.32
CA LEU A 75 3.26 -9.74 -3.53
C LEU A 75 4.67 -10.28 -3.28
N THR A 76 5.07 -10.38 -2.03
CA THR A 76 6.41 -10.90 -1.71
C THR A 76 6.34 -12.02 -0.71
#